data_304249ba2c0bed808f7fd15c8e4392a3
#
_entry.id   304249ba2c0bed808f7fd15c8e4392a3
#
_cell.length_a   1.000
_cell.length_b   1.000
_cell.length_c   1.000
_cell.angle_alpha   90.00
_cell.angle_beta   90.00
_cell.angle_gamma   90.00
#
_symmetry.space_group_name_H-M   'P 1'
#
loop_
_entity.id
_entity.type
_entity.pdbx_description
1 polymer ?
#
loop_
_entity_poly.entity_id
_entity_poly.type
_entity_poly.pdbx_seq_one_letter_code
_entity_poly.pdbx_strand_id
1 'polypeptide(L)'
;MTSLEAKLRRLVASLDAAALEALANKGLLRRAQKDLERGIETRICSETNSSLGVRVGDFEVTVPESGPAMASCSCPAAGACQHILTAVLFLQKETPE
;
A
#
# COMPACT_ATOMS: atom_id res chain seq x y z
N MET A 1 -13.81 1.42 18.80
CA MET A 1 -12.35 1.45 18.57
C MET A 1 -12.05 1.38 17.09
N THR A 2 -11.07 2.16 16.66
CA THR A 2 -10.69 2.19 15.25
C THR A 2 -9.63 1.10 14.99
N SER A 3 -9.87 0.25 14.00
CA SER A 3 -8.88 -0.76 13.63
C SER A 3 -7.68 -0.10 12.94
N LEU A 4 -6.56 -0.81 12.95
CA LEU A 4 -5.36 -0.32 12.25
C LEU A 4 -5.63 -0.17 10.76
N GLU A 5 -6.40 -1.07 10.17
CA GLU A 5 -6.79 -0.98 8.77
C GLU A 5 -7.51 0.34 8.50
N ALA A 6 -8.52 0.67 9.30
CA ALA A 6 -9.28 1.91 9.12
C ALA A 6 -8.39 3.14 9.29
N LYS A 7 -7.49 3.10 10.27
CA LYS A 7 -6.55 4.19 10.51
C LYS A 7 -5.64 4.41 9.31
N LEU A 8 -5.07 3.34 8.76
CA LEU A 8 -4.18 3.43 7.61
C LEU A 8 -4.94 3.85 6.35
N ARG A 9 -6.17 3.39 6.16
CA ARG A 9 -6.98 3.81 5.03
C ARG A 9 -7.24 5.32 5.06
N ARG A 10 -7.51 5.87 6.25
CA ARG A 10 -7.70 7.31 6.40
C ARG A 10 -6.40 8.07 6.12
N LEU A 11 -5.29 7.53 6.60
CA LEU A 11 -3.99 8.17 6.40
C LEU A 11 -3.61 8.20 4.91
N VAL A 12 -3.78 7.10 4.20
CA VAL A 12 -3.43 7.05 2.78
C VAL A 12 -4.44 7.79 1.92
N ALA A 13 -5.69 7.95 2.37
CA ALA A 13 -6.71 8.67 1.61
C ALA A 13 -6.35 10.13 1.39
N SER A 14 -5.52 10.70 2.26
CA SER A 14 -5.08 12.09 2.12
C SER A 14 -3.90 12.25 1.16
N LEU A 15 -3.30 11.15 0.70
CA LEU A 15 -2.15 11.21 -0.20
C LEU A 15 -2.59 11.45 -1.64
N ASP A 16 -1.99 12.47 -2.26
CA ASP A 16 -2.24 12.74 -3.68
C ASP A 16 -1.17 12.08 -4.54
N ALA A 17 -1.25 12.27 -5.86
CA ALA A 17 -0.29 11.67 -6.78
C ALA A 17 1.14 12.09 -6.49
N ALA A 18 1.35 13.35 -6.13
CA ALA A 18 2.69 13.83 -5.81
C ALA A 18 3.25 13.14 -4.57
N ALA A 19 2.43 12.93 -3.54
CA ALA A 19 2.85 12.23 -2.34
C ALA A 19 3.16 10.77 -2.63
N LEU A 20 2.35 10.13 -3.48
CA LEU A 20 2.60 8.74 -3.89
C LEU A 20 3.90 8.60 -4.68
N GLU A 21 4.16 9.54 -5.58
CA GLU A 21 5.43 9.56 -6.32
C GLU A 21 6.63 9.72 -5.39
N ALA A 22 6.46 10.50 -4.34
CA ALA A 22 7.52 10.74 -3.36
C ALA A 22 7.87 9.49 -2.55
N LEU A 23 6.94 8.53 -2.44
CA LEU A 23 7.20 7.27 -1.75
C LEU A 23 8.15 6.37 -2.55
N ALA A 24 8.18 6.53 -3.85
CA ALA A 24 9.03 5.73 -4.73
C ALA A 24 9.47 6.57 -5.92
N ASN A 25 8.76 6.46 -7.04
CA ASN A 25 8.96 7.31 -8.20
C ASN A 25 7.75 7.19 -9.13
N LYS A 26 7.72 8.04 -10.15
CA LYS A 26 6.61 8.14 -11.08
C LYS A 26 6.39 6.86 -11.89
N GLY A 27 7.48 6.22 -12.32
CA GLY A 27 7.41 4.98 -13.08
C GLY A 27 6.79 3.84 -12.29
N LEU A 28 7.17 3.72 -11.01
CA LEU A 28 6.61 2.70 -10.13
C LEU A 28 5.14 2.97 -9.84
N LEU A 29 4.76 4.23 -9.70
CA LEU A 29 3.36 4.59 -9.49
C LEU A 29 2.51 4.17 -10.68
N ARG A 30 2.97 4.41 -11.91
CA ARG A 30 2.26 4.00 -13.11
C ARG A 30 2.10 2.48 -13.18
N ARG A 31 3.14 1.74 -12.82
CA ARG A 31 3.08 0.28 -12.82
C ARG A 31 2.07 -0.23 -11.80
N ALA A 32 2.05 0.39 -10.61
CA ALA A 32 1.10 0.03 -9.58
C ALA A 32 -0.34 0.27 -10.04
N GLN A 33 -0.60 1.40 -10.66
CA GLN A 33 -1.92 1.72 -11.20
C GLN A 33 -2.35 0.71 -12.25
N LYS A 34 -1.44 0.31 -13.14
CA LYS A 34 -1.73 -0.68 -14.16
C LYS A 34 -2.00 -2.06 -13.56
N ASP A 35 -1.24 -2.44 -12.55
CA ASP A 35 -1.45 -3.71 -11.87
C ASP A 35 -2.86 -3.80 -11.29
N LEU A 36 -3.34 -2.73 -10.67
CA LEU A 36 -4.70 -2.70 -10.14
C LEU A 36 -5.74 -2.75 -11.25
N GLU A 37 -5.51 -2.05 -12.37
CA GLU A 37 -6.41 -2.07 -13.51
C GLU A 37 -6.50 -3.46 -14.13
N ARG A 38 -5.41 -4.21 -14.12
CA ARG A 38 -5.36 -5.59 -14.62
C ARG A 38 -6.00 -6.58 -13.69
N GLY A 39 -6.35 -6.16 -12.47
CA GLY A 39 -6.98 -7.03 -11.50
C GLY A 39 -6.01 -7.89 -10.70
N ILE A 40 -4.79 -7.39 -10.46
CA ILE A 40 -3.84 -8.12 -9.62
C ILE A 40 -4.49 -8.42 -8.27
N GLU A 41 -4.28 -9.63 -7.75
CA GLU A 41 -4.86 -10.02 -6.48
C GLU A 41 -4.25 -9.17 -5.38
N THR A 42 -5.09 -8.40 -4.68
CA THR A 42 -4.67 -7.52 -3.60
C THR A 42 -5.67 -7.66 -2.47
N ARG A 43 -5.18 -8.00 -1.28
CA ARG A 43 -6.06 -8.18 -0.12
C ARG A 43 -5.27 -7.99 1.16
N ILE A 44 -5.99 -7.71 2.24
CA ILE A 44 -5.40 -7.65 3.57
C ILE A 44 -5.24 -9.08 4.06
N CYS A 45 -4.01 -9.48 4.37
CA CYS A 45 -3.73 -10.84 4.80
C CYS A 45 -3.40 -10.94 6.29
N SER A 46 -3.03 -9.84 6.93
CA SER A 46 -2.78 -9.85 8.37
C SER A 46 -2.91 -8.46 8.94
N GLU A 47 -3.18 -8.39 10.25
CA GLU A 47 -3.26 -7.13 10.96
C GLU A 47 -2.78 -7.36 12.38
N THR A 48 -1.80 -6.54 12.81
CA THR A 48 -1.33 -6.54 14.18
C THR A 48 -1.59 -5.17 14.78
N ASN A 49 -1.19 -4.96 16.04
CA ASN A 49 -1.36 -3.67 16.70
C ASN A 49 -0.48 -2.57 16.09
N SER A 50 0.57 -2.95 15.36
CA SER A 50 1.55 -2.00 14.86
C SER A 50 1.77 -2.05 13.36
N SER A 51 1.20 -3.03 12.65
CA SER A 51 1.38 -3.13 11.21
C SER A 51 0.22 -3.85 10.54
N LEU A 52 0.06 -3.57 9.24
CA LEU A 52 -0.96 -4.18 8.40
C LEU A 52 -0.28 -4.91 7.25
N GLY A 53 -0.60 -6.19 7.06
CA GLY A 53 -0.07 -6.96 5.94
C GLY A 53 -1.04 -6.95 4.78
N VAL A 54 -0.57 -6.53 3.62
CA VAL A 54 -1.37 -6.48 2.38
C VAL A 54 -0.71 -7.39 1.37
N ARG A 55 -1.46 -8.39 0.91
CA ARG A 55 -0.95 -9.28 -0.13
C ARG A 55 -1.16 -8.67 -1.49
N VAL A 56 -0.10 -8.61 -2.28
CA VAL A 56 -0.12 -8.08 -3.64
C VAL A 56 0.47 -9.16 -4.55
N GLY A 57 -0.38 -9.87 -5.27
CA GLY A 57 0.06 -10.99 -6.09
C GLY A 57 0.75 -12.06 -5.25
N ASP A 58 2.01 -12.35 -5.54
CA ASP A 58 2.79 -13.35 -4.83
C ASP A 58 3.59 -12.79 -3.65
N PHE A 59 3.48 -11.49 -3.39
CA PHE A 59 4.29 -10.82 -2.37
C PHE A 59 3.42 -10.22 -1.29
N GLU A 60 4.03 -9.96 -0.15
CA GLU A 60 3.35 -9.35 0.98
C GLU A 60 3.98 -8.00 1.31
N VAL A 61 3.15 -6.97 1.43
CA VAL A 61 3.58 -5.63 1.83
C VAL A 61 3.17 -5.42 3.28
N THR A 62 4.13 -5.01 4.12
CA THR A 62 3.88 -4.69 5.52
C THR A 62 3.86 -3.18 5.67
N VAL A 63 2.72 -2.64 6.10
CA VAL A 63 2.54 -1.20 6.30
C VAL A 63 2.46 -0.93 7.80
N PRO A 64 3.45 -0.23 8.39
CA PRO A 64 3.41 0.06 9.82
C PRO A 64 2.38 1.14 10.14
N GLU A 65 2.02 1.25 11.42
CA GLU A 65 1.04 2.24 11.85
C GLU A 65 1.48 3.68 11.60
N SER A 66 2.80 3.90 11.46
CA SER A 66 3.35 5.23 11.17
C SER A 66 3.08 5.68 9.73
N GLY A 67 2.68 4.75 8.85
CA GLY A 67 2.29 5.07 7.50
C GLY A 67 3.09 4.34 6.42
N PRO A 68 2.72 4.54 5.15
CA PRO A 68 3.32 3.80 4.04
C PRO A 68 4.77 4.18 3.73
N ALA A 69 5.26 5.31 4.24
CA ALA A 69 6.65 5.71 4.02
C ALA A 69 7.65 4.70 4.59
N MET A 70 7.25 3.97 5.62
CA MET A 70 8.09 2.95 6.25
C MET A 70 7.67 1.53 5.86
N ALA A 71 6.82 1.40 4.85
CA ALA A 71 6.34 0.10 4.41
C ALA A 71 7.47 -0.73 3.80
N SER A 72 7.35 -2.05 3.91
CA SER A 72 8.29 -2.99 3.32
C SER A 72 7.55 -4.03 2.50
N CYS A 73 8.27 -4.68 1.58
CA CYS A 73 7.70 -5.70 0.72
C CYS A 73 8.61 -6.93 0.74
N SER A 74 8.01 -8.10 0.63
CA SER A 74 8.76 -9.36 0.63
C SER A 74 9.46 -9.64 -0.70
N CYS A 75 9.25 -8.81 -1.73
CA CYS A 75 9.92 -9.00 -3.01
C CYS A 75 11.43 -8.70 -2.88
N PRO A 76 12.25 -9.19 -3.84
CA PRO A 76 13.71 -9.00 -3.74
C PRO A 76 14.19 -7.58 -4.01
N ALA A 77 13.31 -6.66 -4.39
CA ALA A 77 13.70 -5.27 -4.62
C ALA A 77 14.13 -4.59 -3.32
N ALA A 78 15.22 -3.85 -3.37
CA ALA A 78 15.68 -3.08 -2.22
C ALA A 78 14.93 -1.74 -2.17
N GLY A 79 14.42 -1.39 -0.99
CA GLY A 79 13.70 -0.13 -0.81
C GLY A 79 12.27 -0.15 -1.37
N ALA A 80 11.75 1.01 -1.75
CA ALA A 80 10.39 1.12 -2.26
C ALA A 80 10.23 0.38 -3.58
N CYS A 81 9.08 -0.25 -3.77
CA CYS A 81 8.77 -0.99 -4.98
C CYS A 81 7.32 -0.75 -5.40
N GLN A 82 6.98 -1.23 -6.61
CA GLN A 82 5.61 -1.06 -7.11
C GLN A 82 4.57 -1.75 -6.23
N HIS A 83 4.93 -2.84 -5.55
CA HIS A 83 3.98 -3.56 -4.70
C HIS A 83 3.54 -2.70 -3.53
N ILE A 84 4.45 -1.92 -2.95
CA ILE A 84 4.11 -1.00 -1.86
C ILE A 84 3.09 0.02 -2.37
N LEU A 85 3.33 0.61 -3.54
CA LEU A 85 2.40 1.57 -4.12
C LEU A 85 1.07 0.91 -4.47
N THR A 86 1.09 -0.32 -4.98
CA THR A 86 -0.14 -1.06 -5.26
C THR A 86 -0.96 -1.26 -3.99
N ALA A 87 -0.30 -1.60 -2.88
CA ALA A 87 -0.97 -1.76 -1.60
C ALA A 87 -1.59 -0.46 -1.12
N VAL A 88 -0.85 0.65 -1.25
CA VAL A 88 -1.35 1.97 -0.86
C VAL A 88 -2.55 2.36 -1.71
N LEU A 89 -2.48 2.17 -3.01
CA LEU A 89 -3.59 2.47 -3.92
C LEU A 89 -4.82 1.61 -3.60
N PHE A 90 -4.60 0.33 -3.30
CA PHE A 90 -5.67 -0.56 -2.87
C PHE A 90 -6.37 -0.02 -1.62
N LEU A 91 -5.59 0.40 -0.63
CA LEU A 91 -6.15 0.95 0.60
C LEU A 91 -6.93 2.24 0.34
N GLN A 92 -6.46 3.09 -0.56
CA GLN A 92 -7.18 4.30 -0.96
C GLN A 92 -8.51 3.96 -1.62
N LYS A 93 -8.51 2.99 -2.52
CA LYS A 93 -9.70 2.62 -3.28
C LYS A 93 -10.81 2.06 -2.39
N GLU A 94 -10.43 1.36 -1.35
CA GLU A 94 -11.36 0.71 -0.42
C GLU A 94 -11.74 1.62 0.74
N THR A 95 -11.30 2.89 0.75
CA THR A 95 -11.57 3.80 1.85
C THR A 95 -13.06 4.06 1.99
N PRO A 96 -13.67 3.78 3.15
CA PRO A 96 -15.07 4.12 3.37
C PRO A 96 -15.22 5.63 3.53
N GLU A 97 -16.30 6.13 3.03
CA GLU A 97 -16.63 7.55 3.22
C GLU A 97 -17.45 7.77 4.48
#